data_3738ca7f2a693d684674d7b90e12fc44
#
_entry.id   3738ca7f2a693d684674d7b90e12fc44
#
_cell.length_a   1.000
_cell.length_b   1.000
_cell.length_c   1.000
_cell.angle_alpha   90.00
_cell.angle_beta   90.00
_cell.angle_gamma   90.00
#
_symmetry.space_group_name_H-M   'P 1'
#
loop_
_entity.id
_entity.type
_entity.pdbx_description
1 polymer ?
#
loop_
_entity_poly.entity_id
_entity_poly.type
_entity_poly.pdbx_seq_one_letter_code
_entity_poly.pdbx_strand_id
1 'polypeptide(L)'
;GKWDDLSKVATTNRYSCSQGDGITMATGVGASLTDMGQIQLLYLGNTKDGQLTKYPPRDVNGTDQIIFINKNGERFVNEGDRRDVICLGVLAQPDAMFYMLESGDGDKYKDITDPEWRSADGFTFQYLVDNGYIVYDDTLEGLAKKLGMDATALQTTVDTFNASVDSGKDSFGRTLFSTKLTKGPWVATARQACI
;
A
#
# COMPACT_ATOMS: atom_id res chain seq x y z
N GLY A 1 -12.96 7.35 13.85
CA GLY A 1 -14.01 6.76 13.07
C GLY A 1 -14.58 5.54 13.77
N LYS A 2 -15.83 5.26 13.54
CA LYS A 2 -16.43 4.01 14.00
C LYS A 2 -16.23 2.97 12.92
N TRP A 3 -15.67 1.84 13.29
CA TRP A 3 -15.46 0.71 12.41
C TRP A 3 -16.32 -0.44 12.93
N ASP A 4 -17.45 -0.68 12.28
CA ASP A 4 -18.44 -1.65 12.73
C ASP A 4 -18.05 -3.10 12.40
N ASP A 5 -17.20 -3.29 11.37
CA ASP A 5 -16.70 -4.61 10.96
C ASP A 5 -15.17 -4.56 10.74
N LEU A 6 -14.44 -5.24 11.61
CA LEU A 6 -13.00 -5.41 11.54
C LEU A 6 -12.59 -6.80 11.03
N SER A 7 -13.52 -7.62 10.57
CA SER A 7 -13.24 -9.00 10.12
C SER A 7 -12.28 -9.07 8.92
N LYS A 8 -12.22 -7.98 8.13
CA LYS A 8 -11.33 -7.85 6.96
C LYS A 8 -10.04 -7.07 7.27
N VAL A 9 -9.82 -6.74 8.54
CA VAL A 9 -8.67 -5.93 8.95
C VAL A 9 -7.63 -6.83 9.59
N ALA A 10 -6.40 -6.76 9.09
CA ALA A 10 -5.28 -7.48 9.68
C ALA A 10 -4.79 -6.81 10.96
N THR A 11 -4.04 -7.53 11.76
CA THR A 11 -3.38 -6.99 12.94
C THR A 11 -1.88 -6.84 12.73
N THR A 12 -1.32 -5.74 13.26
CA THR A 12 0.13 -5.55 13.34
C THR A 12 0.75 -6.22 14.56
N ASN A 13 -0.07 -6.82 15.43
CA ASN A 13 0.38 -7.50 16.65
C ASN A 13 1.00 -8.87 16.34
N ARG A 14 2.16 -8.85 15.69
CA ARG A 14 2.85 -10.01 15.12
C ARG A 14 3.03 -11.17 16.07
N TYR A 15 3.37 -10.89 17.32
CA TYR A 15 3.71 -11.90 18.31
C TYR A 15 2.62 -12.08 19.38
N SER A 16 1.45 -11.54 19.16
CA SER A 16 0.37 -11.53 20.15
C SER A 16 0.82 -11.02 21.53
N CYS A 17 1.82 -10.13 21.55
CA CYS A 17 2.39 -9.62 22.79
C CYS A 17 1.64 -8.39 23.32
N SER A 18 0.85 -7.71 22.47
CA SER A 18 0.02 -6.57 22.90
C SER A 18 -1.34 -7.09 23.37
N GLN A 19 -1.42 -7.44 24.65
CA GLN A 19 -2.62 -8.07 25.26
C GLN A 19 -3.51 -7.07 26.01
N GLY A 20 -3.16 -5.79 26.00
CA GLY A 20 -3.91 -4.77 26.74
C GLY A 20 -3.53 -4.69 28.23
N ASP A 21 -2.39 -5.23 28.63
CA ASP A 21 -1.95 -5.30 30.04
C ASP A 21 -1.90 -3.90 30.66
N GLY A 22 -1.44 -2.87 29.93
CA GLY A 22 -1.43 -1.49 30.39
C GLY A 22 -2.83 -0.97 30.72
N ILE A 23 -3.83 -1.29 29.90
CA ILE A 23 -5.24 -0.94 30.14
C ILE A 23 -5.72 -1.66 31.41
N THR A 24 -5.46 -2.95 31.52
CA THR A 24 -5.85 -3.78 32.69
C THR A 24 -5.25 -3.25 33.97
N MET A 25 -3.96 -2.95 33.98
CA MET A 25 -3.28 -2.37 35.15
C MET A 25 -3.82 -1.00 35.53
N ALA A 26 -4.03 -0.11 34.56
CA ALA A 26 -4.54 1.23 34.83
C ALA A 26 -5.97 1.21 35.37
N THR A 27 -6.85 0.42 34.80
CA THR A 27 -8.22 0.27 35.29
C THR A 27 -8.28 -0.39 36.67
N GLY A 28 -7.36 -1.31 36.95
CA GLY A 28 -7.22 -1.95 38.26
C GLY A 28 -6.92 -0.97 39.41
N VAL A 29 -6.33 0.17 39.13
CA VAL A 29 -6.08 1.26 40.09
C VAL A 29 -7.05 2.42 39.94
N GLY A 30 -8.16 2.27 39.23
CA GLY A 30 -9.25 3.22 39.15
C GLY A 30 -9.16 4.22 37.97
N ALA A 31 -8.29 4.02 37.00
CA ALA A 31 -8.29 4.85 35.80
C ALA A 31 -9.57 4.62 34.97
N SER A 32 -10.10 5.70 34.41
CA SER A 32 -11.24 5.66 33.51
C SER A 32 -10.80 5.43 32.06
N LEU A 33 -11.61 4.71 31.29
CA LEU A 33 -11.43 4.54 29.85
C LEU A 33 -12.28 5.54 29.09
N THR A 34 -11.72 6.11 28.04
CA THR A 34 -12.42 6.98 27.10
C THR A 34 -12.09 6.59 25.67
N ASP A 35 -12.99 6.87 24.74
CA ASP A 35 -12.79 6.70 23.30
C ASP A 35 -12.41 5.28 22.82
N MET A 36 -12.73 4.26 23.61
CA MET A 36 -12.41 2.84 23.28
C MET A 36 -13.05 2.37 21.97
N GLY A 37 -14.04 3.08 21.45
CA GLY A 37 -14.63 2.81 20.13
C GLY A 37 -13.90 3.50 18.98
N GLN A 38 -12.83 4.23 19.24
CA GLN A 38 -12.05 4.93 18.21
C GLN A 38 -10.85 4.07 17.81
N ILE A 39 -10.84 3.59 16.57
CA ILE A 39 -9.76 2.77 16.02
C ILE A 39 -9.13 3.50 14.84
N GLN A 40 -7.82 3.56 14.80
CA GLN A 40 -7.09 4.04 13.64
C GLN A 40 -6.68 2.88 12.75
N LEU A 41 -7.18 2.86 11.54
CA LEU A 41 -6.71 1.94 10.51
C LEU A 41 -5.52 2.52 9.76
N LEU A 42 -4.63 1.63 9.36
CA LEU A 42 -3.52 1.88 8.46
C LEU A 42 -3.68 1.01 7.21
N TYR A 43 -3.31 1.51 6.04
CA TYR A 43 -3.44 0.78 4.77
C TYR A 43 -2.14 0.09 4.31
N LEU A 44 -1.12 0.06 5.17
CA LEU A 44 0.23 -0.41 4.82
C LEU A 44 0.55 -1.82 5.30
N GLY A 45 -0.43 -2.53 5.86
CA GLY A 45 -0.26 -3.93 6.24
C GLY A 45 0.05 -4.79 5.02
N ASN A 46 1.06 -5.65 5.10
CA ASN A 46 1.26 -6.63 4.05
C ASN A 46 0.19 -7.73 4.13
N THR A 47 -0.08 -8.39 3.01
CA THR A 47 -1.17 -9.37 2.93
C THR A 47 -0.82 -10.75 3.48
N LYS A 48 0.41 -10.97 3.95
CA LYS A 48 0.87 -12.25 4.47
C LYS A 48 0.67 -12.40 5.98
N ASP A 49 1.03 -11.36 6.72
CA ASP A 49 1.03 -11.40 8.18
C ASP A 49 0.45 -10.12 8.83
N GLY A 50 -0.04 -9.17 8.02
CA GLY A 50 -0.63 -7.94 8.50
C GLY A 50 0.38 -6.90 8.99
N GLN A 51 1.67 -7.22 9.03
CA GLN A 51 2.68 -6.29 9.52
C GLN A 51 2.77 -5.05 8.66
N LEU A 52 2.97 -3.91 9.31
CA LEU A 52 3.39 -2.69 8.63
C LEU A 52 4.77 -2.92 8.04
N THR A 53 4.91 -2.69 6.76
CA THR A 53 6.16 -2.88 6.05
C THR A 53 6.55 -1.62 5.31
N LYS A 54 7.85 -1.35 5.29
CA LYS A 54 8.43 -0.18 4.64
C LYS A 54 9.16 -0.53 3.35
N TYR A 55 8.72 -1.61 2.72
CA TYR A 55 9.24 -1.98 1.42
C TYR A 55 8.12 -1.91 0.37
N PRO A 56 8.41 -1.46 -0.81
CA PRO A 56 9.65 -0.77 -1.15
C PRO A 56 9.83 0.48 -0.28
N PRO A 57 11.08 0.95 -0.08
CA PRO A 57 11.32 2.13 0.74
C PRO A 57 10.66 3.33 0.09
N ARG A 58 9.70 3.91 0.77
CA ARG A 58 8.96 5.00 0.19
C ARG A 58 8.41 5.96 1.15
N ASP A 59 8.27 7.16 0.63
CA ASP A 59 7.40 8.14 1.20
C ASP A 59 5.94 7.76 0.86
N VAL A 60 5.21 7.32 1.85
CA VAL A 60 3.81 6.91 1.71
C VAL A 60 2.81 8.06 1.73
N ASN A 61 3.27 9.29 1.65
CA ASN A 61 2.39 10.44 1.70
C ASN A 61 1.74 10.79 0.34
N GLY A 62 1.74 9.86 -0.60
CA GLY A 62 0.96 9.94 -1.82
C GLY A 62 1.44 10.95 -2.85
N THR A 63 2.60 11.53 -2.64
CA THR A 63 3.14 12.58 -3.52
C THR A 63 4.12 12.05 -4.54
N ASP A 64 4.50 10.79 -4.40
CA ASP A 64 5.46 10.15 -5.28
C ASP A 64 4.77 9.37 -6.41
N GLN A 65 5.58 8.73 -7.22
CA GLN A 65 5.24 7.96 -8.41
C GLN A 65 4.52 6.65 -8.09
N ILE A 66 3.58 6.69 -7.13
CA ILE A 66 2.81 5.53 -6.72
C ILE A 66 1.37 5.77 -7.09
N ILE A 67 0.75 4.72 -7.61
CA ILE A 67 -0.71 4.64 -7.68
C ILE A 67 -1.19 3.39 -6.93
N PHE A 68 -2.38 3.48 -6.36
CA PHE A 68 -3.04 2.36 -5.71
C PHE A 68 -4.03 1.72 -6.66
N ILE A 69 -3.79 0.45 -6.97
CA ILE A 69 -4.63 -0.32 -7.89
C ILE A 69 -5.27 -1.52 -7.18
N ASN A 70 -6.50 -1.81 -7.54
CA ASN A 70 -7.19 -3.00 -7.08
C ASN A 70 -6.77 -4.25 -7.89
N LYS A 71 -7.36 -5.40 -7.62
CA LYS A 71 -7.10 -6.65 -8.35
C LYS A 71 -7.48 -6.61 -9.83
N ASN A 72 -8.33 -5.67 -10.23
CA ASN A 72 -8.70 -5.48 -11.63
C ASN A 72 -7.71 -4.56 -12.39
N GLY A 73 -6.69 -4.04 -11.72
CA GLY A 73 -5.75 -3.09 -12.30
C GLY A 73 -6.27 -1.64 -12.35
N GLU A 74 -7.30 -1.29 -11.58
CA GLU A 74 -7.95 0.01 -11.57
C GLU A 74 -7.59 0.82 -10.32
N ARG A 75 -7.34 2.13 -10.48
CA ARG A 75 -7.25 3.05 -9.34
C ARG A 75 -8.62 3.22 -8.69
N PHE A 76 -8.65 3.44 -7.39
CA PHE A 76 -9.89 3.53 -6.63
C PHE A 76 -9.91 4.66 -5.59
N VAL A 77 -8.82 5.39 -5.41
CA VAL A 77 -8.70 6.43 -4.38
C VAL A 77 -7.64 7.46 -4.76
N ASN A 78 -7.71 8.63 -4.13
CA ASN A 78 -6.60 9.58 -4.08
C ASN A 78 -5.54 9.06 -3.08
N GLU A 79 -4.37 8.74 -3.57
CA GLU A 79 -3.27 8.19 -2.76
C GLU A 79 -2.73 9.19 -1.73
N GLY A 80 -3.00 10.47 -1.91
CA GLY A 80 -2.66 11.55 -0.98
C GLY A 80 -3.76 11.92 0.02
N ASP A 81 -4.88 11.20 0.04
CA ASP A 81 -5.99 11.51 0.95
C ASP A 81 -5.71 11.05 2.39
N ARG A 82 -6.62 11.37 3.28
CA ARG A 82 -6.55 10.96 4.68
C ARG A 82 -6.59 9.43 4.79
N ARG A 83 -5.92 8.91 5.81
CA ARG A 83 -5.82 7.46 6.06
C ARG A 83 -7.16 6.76 6.18
N ASP A 84 -8.13 7.39 6.82
CA ASP A 84 -9.47 6.82 6.98
C ASP A 84 -10.20 6.69 5.63
N VAL A 85 -10.06 7.68 4.75
CA VAL A 85 -10.62 7.64 3.38
C VAL A 85 -9.96 6.52 2.58
N ILE A 86 -8.64 6.45 2.60
CA ILE A 86 -7.89 5.39 1.91
C ILE A 86 -8.28 4.01 2.44
N CYS A 87 -8.32 3.83 3.76
CA CYS A 87 -8.70 2.55 4.37
C CYS A 87 -10.12 2.12 4.00
N LEU A 88 -11.09 3.05 3.99
CA LEU A 88 -12.45 2.77 3.52
C LEU A 88 -12.46 2.35 2.05
N GLY A 89 -11.68 3.05 1.22
CA GLY A 89 -11.48 2.68 -0.18
C GLY A 89 -10.93 1.27 -0.34
N VAL A 90 -9.90 0.91 0.45
CA VAL A 90 -9.31 -0.45 0.45
C VAL A 90 -10.31 -1.51 0.87
N LEU A 91 -11.07 -1.29 1.95
CA LEU A 91 -12.06 -2.24 2.45
C LEU A 91 -13.20 -2.49 1.45
N ALA A 92 -13.45 -1.55 0.55
CA ALA A 92 -14.45 -1.68 -0.52
C ALA A 92 -13.92 -2.44 -1.75
N GLN A 93 -12.59 -2.68 -1.85
CA GLN A 93 -12.03 -3.41 -2.99
C GLN A 93 -12.19 -4.93 -2.84
N PRO A 94 -12.06 -5.69 -3.94
CA PRO A 94 -12.04 -7.14 -3.90
C PRO A 94 -11.00 -7.64 -2.89
N ASP A 95 -11.42 -8.58 -2.02
CA ASP A 95 -10.62 -9.15 -0.92
C ASP A 95 -10.06 -8.12 0.08
N ALA A 96 -10.59 -6.89 0.09
CA ALA A 96 -10.15 -5.79 0.94
C ALA A 96 -8.63 -5.54 0.87
N MET A 97 -8.07 -5.68 -0.34
CA MET A 97 -6.65 -5.50 -0.60
C MET A 97 -6.41 -4.68 -1.87
N PHE A 98 -5.20 -4.19 -2.02
CA PHE A 98 -4.76 -3.44 -3.19
C PHE A 98 -3.27 -3.67 -3.44
N TYR A 99 -2.77 -3.16 -4.55
CA TYR A 99 -1.35 -3.09 -4.86
C TYR A 99 -0.90 -1.64 -4.91
N MET A 100 0.23 -1.36 -4.30
CA MET A 100 0.99 -0.15 -4.57
C MET A 100 1.80 -0.43 -5.83
N LEU A 101 1.48 0.28 -6.92
CA LEU A 101 2.18 0.17 -8.21
C LEU A 101 3.16 1.30 -8.37
N GLU A 102 4.37 0.96 -8.77
CA GLU A 102 5.49 1.86 -8.98
C GLU A 102 6.22 1.53 -10.27
N SER A 103 6.89 2.55 -10.84
CA SER A 103 7.68 2.42 -12.05
C SER A 103 9.15 2.79 -11.82
N GLY A 104 10.00 2.45 -12.77
CA GLY A 104 11.42 2.82 -12.77
C GLY A 104 11.71 4.28 -13.14
N ASP A 105 10.68 5.14 -13.22
CA ASP A 105 10.88 6.56 -13.49
C ASP A 105 11.47 7.33 -12.31
N GLY A 106 11.35 6.78 -11.11
CA GLY A 106 11.95 7.35 -9.92
C GLY A 106 13.37 6.87 -9.67
N ASP A 107 14.15 7.69 -8.98
CA ASP A 107 15.52 7.34 -8.60
C ASP A 107 15.59 6.16 -7.61
N LYS A 108 14.47 5.81 -6.99
CA LYS A 108 14.41 4.79 -5.92
C LYS A 108 14.62 3.35 -6.42
N TYR A 109 14.38 3.10 -7.71
CA TYR A 109 14.55 1.77 -8.32
C TYR A 109 15.70 1.70 -9.33
N LYS A 110 16.53 2.73 -9.36
CA LYS A 110 17.70 2.76 -10.25
C LYS A 110 18.55 1.51 -10.13
N ASP A 111 18.64 0.98 -8.93
CA ASP A 111 19.56 -0.07 -8.55
C ASP A 111 18.86 -1.20 -7.78
N ILE A 112 17.63 -1.59 -8.16
CA ILE A 112 16.95 -2.74 -7.53
C ILE A 112 17.74 -4.05 -7.69
N THR A 113 18.62 -4.10 -8.65
CA THR A 113 19.57 -5.21 -8.86
C THR A 113 20.84 -5.04 -8.06
N ASP A 114 21.04 -3.90 -7.37
CA ASP A 114 22.17 -3.69 -6.50
C ASP A 114 22.12 -4.69 -5.33
N PRO A 115 23.11 -5.56 -5.17
CA PRO A 115 23.14 -6.53 -4.08
C PRO A 115 23.25 -5.86 -2.70
N GLU A 116 23.68 -4.61 -2.64
CA GLU A 116 23.78 -3.83 -1.41
C GLU A 116 22.49 -3.07 -1.06
N TRP A 117 21.52 -3.01 -2.00
CA TRP A 117 20.23 -2.38 -1.73
C TRP A 117 19.49 -3.06 -0.57
N ARG A 118 18.93 -2.28 0.33
CA ARG A 118 18.13 -2.78 1.46
C ARG A 118 16.86 -1.97 1.63
N SER A 119 15.78 -2.66 1.97
CA SER A 119 14.57 -2.02 2.47
C SER A 119 14.83 -1.36 3.83
N ALA A 120 13.89 -0.52 4.28
CA ALA A 120 13.97 0.05 5.62
C ALA A 120 13.94 -1.00 6.75
N ASP A 121 13.45 -2.21 6.44
CA ASP A 121 13.43 -3.36 7.34
C ASP A 121 14.68 -4.26 7.19
N GLY A 122 15.64 -3.87 6.35
CA GLY A 122 16.93 -4.55 6.16
C GLY A 122 16.93 -5.70 5.17
N PHE A 123 15.83 -5.95 4.45
CA PHE A 123 15.74 -7.03 3.47
C PHE A 123 16.35 -6.62 2.13
N THR A 124 16.96 -7.58 1.42
CA THR A 124 17.35 -7.39 0.03
C THR A 124 16.14 -7.36 -0.89
N PHE A 125 16.26 -6.73 -2.05
CA PHE A 125 15.20 -6.76 -3.06
C PHE A 125 14.89 -8.20 -3.49
N GLN A 126 15.92 -8.99 -3.74
CA GLN A 126 15.76 -10.41 -4.10
C GLN A 126 14.99 -11.20 -3.03
N TYR A 127 15.32 -11.00 -1.74
CA TYR A 127 14.55 -11.63 -0.66
C TYR A 127 13.07 -11.27 -0.71
N LEU A 128 12.74 -10.01 -0.96
CA LEU A 128 11.34 -9.55 -1.03
C LEU A 128 10.59 -10.16 -2.21
N VAL A 129 11.27 -10.32 -3.35
CA VAL A 129 10.71 -10.98 -4.55
C VAL A 129 10.53 -12.48 -4.29
N ASP A 130 11.57 -13.19 -3.84
CA ASP A 130 11.55 -14.63 -3.62
C ASP A 130 10.50 -15.05 -2.58
N ASN A 131 10.26 -14.17 -1.61
CA ASN A 131 9.24 -14.39 -0.60
C ASN A 131 7.87 -13.82 -0.99
N GLY A 132 7.72 -13.29 -2.21
CA GLY A 132 6.45 -12.82 -2.74
C GLY A 132 5.86 -11.61 -2.01
N TYR A 133 6.69 -10.77 -1.41
CA TYR A 133 6.29 -9.47 -0.87
C TYR A 133 6.22 -8.42 -1.97
N ILE A 134 7.05 -8.56 -2.98
CA ILE A 134 7.11 -7.72 -4.16
C ILE A 134 6.91 -8.59 -5.40
N VAL A 135 6.07 -8.13 -6.31
CA VAL A 135 6.00 -8.65 -7.68
C VAL A 135 6.66 -7.64 -8.60
N TYR A 136 7.52 -8.11 -9.46
CA TYR A 136 8.35 -7.27 -10.29
C TYR A 136 8.41 -7.81 -11.72
N ASP A 137 8.44 -6.89 -12.69
CA ASP A 137 8.70 -7.19 -14.10
C ASP A 137 9.29 -5.97 -14.81
N ASP A 138 10.06 -6.21 -15.87
CA ASP A 138 10.61 -5.13 -16.70
C ASP A 138 9.54 -4.44 -17.54
N THR A 139 8.41 -5.11 -17.78
CA THR A 139 7.29 -4.62 -18.57
C THR A 139 6.01 -4.56 -17.75
N LEU A 140 5.14 -3.60 -18.05
CA LEU A 140 3.83 -3.49 -17.40
C LEU A 140 2.94 -4.68 -17.73
N GLU A 141 2.99 -5.18 -18.97
CA GLU A 141 2.28 -6.38 -19.41
C GLU A 141 2.74 -7.64 -18.64
N GLY A 142 4.07 -7.80 -18.48
CA GLY A 142 4.64 -8.89 -17.71
C GLY A 142 4.22 -8.83 -16.24
N LEU A 143 4.20 -7.63 -15.65
CA LEU A 143 3.71 -7.44 -14.29
C LEU A 143 2.22 -7.80 -14.19
N ALA A 144 1.37 -7.31 -15.10
CA ALA A 144 -0.06 -7.65 -15.13
C ALA A 144 -0.27 -9.16 -15.16
N LYS A 145 0.46 -9.85 -16.04
CA LYS A 145 0.41 -11.33 -16.15
C LYS A 145 0.79 -12.03 -14.85
N LYS A 146 1.86 -11.57 -14.17
CA LYS A 146 2.28 -12.14 -12.88
C LYS A 146 1.24 -11.90 -11.77
N LEU A 147 0.52 -10.79 -11.83
CA LEU A 147 -0.54 -10.44 -10.88
C LEU A 147 -1.91 -11.06 -11.23
N GLY A 148 -2.04 -11.68 -12.40
CA GLY A 148 -3.32 -12.22 -12.90
C GLY A 148 -4.32 -11.13 -13.28
N MET A 149 -3.84 -9.96 -13.69
CA MET A 149 -4.64 -8.81 -14.11
C MET A 149 -4.76 -8.74 -15.63
N ASP A 150 -5.80 -8.07 -16.11
CA ASP A 150 -5.91 -7.69 -17.52
C ASP A 150 -4.86 -6.60 -17.83
N ALA A 151 -3.94 -6.89 -18.75
CA ALA A 151 -2.86 -5.99 -19.12
C ALA A 151 -3.38 -4.70 -19.77
N THR A 152 -4.49 -4.77 -20.53
CA THR A 152 -5.10 -3.62 -21.16
C THR A 152 -5.74 -2.68 -20.13
N ALA A 153 -6.42 -3.25 -19.14
CA ALA A 153 -6.98 -2.48 -18.04
C ALA A 153 -5.90 -1.76 -17.24
N LEU A 154 -4.82 -2.48 -16.90
CA LEU A 154 -3.68 -1.88 -16.18
C LEU A 154 -2.98 -0.79 -16.99
N GLN A 155 -2.77 -1.00 -18.29
CA GLN A 155 -2.20 0.02 -19.18
C GLN A 155 -3.10 1.27 -19.23
N THR A 156 -4.41 1.08 -19.39
CA THR A 156 -5.39 2.19 -19.40
C THR A 156 -5.34 2.99 -18.10
N THR A 157 -5.18 2.31 -16.97
CA THR A 157 -5.03 2.97 -15.66
C THR A 157 -3.77 3.84 -15.59
N VAL A 158 -2.65 3.32 -16.05
CA VAL A 158 -1.37 4.05 -16.10
C VAL A 158 -1.47 5.25 -17.06
N ASP A 159 -2.04 5.08 -18.24
CA ASP A 159 -2.21 6.16 -19.23
C ASP A 159 -3.12 7.26 -18.69
N THR A 160 -4.21 6.90 -18.02
CA THR A 160 -5.13 7.84 -17.38
C THR A 160 -4.43 8.63 -16.26
N PHE A 161 -3.63 7.96 -15.43
CA PHE A 161 -2.84 8.63 -14.42
C PHE A 161 -1.82 9.60 -15.06
N ASN A 162 -1.11 9.17 -16.10
CA ASN A 162 -0.14 10.00 -16.80
C ASN A 162 -0.79 11.24 -17.44
N ALA A 163 -2.00 11.11 -17.98
CA ALA A 163 -2.79 12.25 -18.46
C ALA A 163 -3.20 13.21 -17.33
N SER A 164 -3.46 12.68 -16.14
CA SER A 164 -3.71 13.50 -14.94
C SER A 164 -2.47 14.31 -14.53
N VAL A 165 -1.29 13.71 -14.62
CA VAL A 165 -0.01 14.42 -14.40
C VAL A 165 0.14 15.60 -15.37
N ASP A 166 -0.13 15.39 -16.65
CA ASP A 166 -0.01 16.43 -17.68
C ASP A 166 -1.02 17.57 -17.50
N SER A 167 -2.25 17.23 -17.14
CA SER A 167 -3.34 18.20 -17.03
C SER A 167 -3.45 18.85 -15.66
N GLY A 168 -2.82 18.30 -14.64
CA GLY A 168 -3.01 18.68 -13.24
C GLY A 168 -4.41 18.37 -12.70
N LYS A 169 -5.19 17.52 -13.40
CA LYS A 169 -6.56 17.15 -13.03
C LYS A 169 -6.67 15.64 -12.90
N ASP A 170 -7.09 15.20 -11.73
CA ASP A 170 -7.26 13.78 -11.41
C ASP A 170 -8.70 13.47 -10.99
N SER A 171 -9.23 12.36 -11.48
CA SER A 171 -10.63 11.95 -11.21
C SER A 171 -10.90 11.63 -9.73
N PHE A 172 -9.86 11.31 -8.97
CA PHE A 172 -9.93 11.07 -7.53
C PHE A 172 -9.57 12.30 -6.70
N GLY A 173 -9.30 13.45 -7.35
CA GLY A 173 -8.97 14.70 -6.67
C GLY A 173 -7.52 14.80 -6.19
N ARG A 174 -6.61 13.96 -6.70
CA ARG A 174 -5.18 14.10 -6.41
C ARG A 174 -4.65 15.39 -7.03
N THR A 175 -3.90 16.15 -6.25
CA THR A 175 -3.35 17.46 -6.67
C THR A 175 -1.83 17.50 -6.70
N LEU A 176 -1.18 16.49 -6.11
CA LEU A 176 0.27 16.41 -6.05
C LEU A 176 0.76 15.26 -6.95
N PHE A 177 1.54 15.63 -7.95
CA PHE A 177 2.15 14.72 -8.89
C PHE A 177 3.65 15.00 -8.97
N SER A 178 4.48 13.97 -8.87
CA SER A 178 5.93 14.12 -9.01
C SER A 178 6.39 13.78 -10.42
N THR A 179 5.92 12.69 -10.99
CA THR A 179 6.32 12.25 -12.34
C THR A 179 5.32 11.26 -12.91
N LYS A 180 5.41 11.04 -14.21
CA LYS A 180 4.67 9.99 -14.91
C LYS A 180 5.26 8.61 -14.63
N LEU A 181 4.45 7.59 -14.87
CA LEU A 181 4.85 6.20 -14.87
C LEU A 181 5.06 5.76 -16.32
N THR A 182 6.30 5.68 -16.81
CA THR A 182 6.55 5.49 -18.26
C THR A 182 7.44 4.30 -18.57
N LYS A 183 8.22 3.81 -17.61
CA LYS A 183 9.20 2.74 -17.86
C LYS A 183 9.37 1.80 -16.69
N GLY A 184 9.78 0.57 -17.02
CA GLY A 184 10.20 -0.39 -16.01
C GLY A 184 11.53 0.00 -15.30
N PRO A 185 11.88 -0.73 -14.28
CA PRO A 185 11.13 -1.87 -13.78
C PRO A 185 9.80 -1.47 -13.14
N TRP A 186 8.80 -2.33 -13.29
CA TRP A 186 7.49 -2.18 -12.68
C TRP A 186 7.42 -3.02 -11.42
N VAL A 187 6.97 -2.43 -10.34
CA VAL A 187 6.94 -3.05 -9.02
C VAL A 187 5.55 -2.93 -8.42
N ALA A 188 5.01 -4.03 -7.94
CA ALA A 188 3.74 -4.06 -7.23
C ALA A 188 3.91 -4.70 -5.85
N THR A 189 3.37 -4.05 -4.84
CA THR A 189 3.40 -4.53 -3.46
C THR A 189 1.98 -4.68 -2.93
N ALA A 190 1.60 -5.91 -2.58
CA ALA A 190 0.28 -6.20 -2.03
C ALA A 190 0.11 -5.61 -0.62
N ARG A 191 -1.01 -4.92 -0.40
CA ARG A 191 -1.34 -4.22 0.84
C ARG A 191 -2.78 -4.44 1.26
N GLN A 192 -3.04 -4.31 2.56
CA GLN A 192 -4.36 -4.38 3.14
C GLN A 192 -4.50 -3.42 4.33
N ALA A 193 -5.73 -3.17 4.76
CA ALA A 193 -5.97 -2.44 5.99
C ALA A 193 -5.52 -3.26 7.21
N CYS A 194 -4.93 -2.58 8.20
CA CYS A 194 -4.45 -3.19 9.44
C CYS A 194 -4.59 -2.25 10.64
N ILE A 195 -4.55 -2.81 11.85
CA ILE A 195 -4.54 -2.15 13.16
C ILE A 195 -3.37 -2.61 14.01
#